data_a1993105b0be7edeccb9a3583ccd79b3
#
_entry.id   a1993105b0be7edeccb9a3583ccd79b3
#
_cell.length_a   1.000
_cell.length_b   1.000
_cell.length_c   1.000
_cell.angle_alpha   90.00
_cell.angle_beta   90.00
_cell.angle_gamma   90.00
#
_symmetry.space_group_name_H-M   'P 1'
#
loop_
_entity.id
_entity.type
_entity.pdbx_description
1 polymer ?
#
loop_
_entity_poly.entity_id
_entity_poly.type
_entity_poly.pdbx_seq_one_letter_code
_entity_poly.pdbx_strand_id
1 'polypeptide(L)'
;MKWTAFFVCLGIFFDFFDGLLARKLNVQTALGLQLDSLADMVTSGVVPGLVLFHLLGLASPPSWETTGLLPYFGLLVTLASAYRLANFNVSTEQSDAFIGLPTPANTLLIISLPLLLEYQNSAAVTTIILNPWFLVGLTVLSCYLLNAPVKLIALKFKTWDFKTNANRYLLIILS
;
A
#
# COMPACT_ATOMS: atom_id res chain seq x y z
N MET A 1 -14.08 10.72 -4.77
CA MET A 1 -13.13 9.63 -4.46
C MET A 1 -13.13 8.46 -5.44
N LYS A 2 -14.22 8.17 -6.18
CA LYS A 2 -14.29 7.07 -7.20
C LYS A 2 -13.18 7.13 -8.23
N TRP A 3 -12.99 8.28 -8.85
CA TRP A 3 -11.97 8.47 -9.88
C TRP A 3 -10.55 8.28 -9.35
N THR A 4 -10.28 8.69 -8.11
CA THR A 4 -8.98 8.46 -7.46
C THR A 4 -8.69 6.96 -7.34
N ALA A 5 -9.65 6.19 -6.82
CA ALA A 5 -9.52 4.74 -6.70
C ALA A 5 -9.32 4.06 -8.06
N PHE A 6 -10.11 4.47 -9.07
CA PHE A 6 -9.99 3.94 -10.43
C PHE A 6 -8.60 4.20 -11.02
N PHE A 7 -8.10 5.44 -10.96
CA PHE A 7 -6.78 5.77 -11.51
C PHE A 7 -5.63 5.12 -10.75
N VAL A 8 -5.77 4.90 -9.44
CA VAL A 8 -4.75 4.18 -8.68
C VAL A 8 -4.73 2.69 -9.04
N CYS A 9 -5.89 2.05 -9.15
CA CYS A 9 -5.96 0.66 -9.61
C CYS A 9 -5.38 0.52 -11.03
N LEU A 10 -5.67 1.48 -11.90
CA LEU A 10 -5.13 1.53 -13.25
C LEU A 10 -3.60 1.74 -13.23
N GLY A 11 -3.09 2.62 -12.36
CA GLY A 11 -1.65 2.85 -12.17
C GLY A 11 -0.93 1.58 -11.71
N ILE A 12 -1.43 0.91 -10.67
CA ILE A 12 -0.88 -0.37 -10.17
C ILE A 12 -0.91 -1.44 -11.27
N PHE A 13 -1.97 -1.46 -12.08
CA PHE A 13 -2.11 -2.40 -13.19
C PHE A 13 -1.03 -2.17 -14.26
N PHE A 14 -0.82 -0.93 -14.70
CA PHE A 14 0.21 -0.61 -15.69
C PHE A 14 1.63 -0.85 -15.17
N ASP A 15 1.90 -0.49 -13.93
CA ASP A 15 3.17 -0.76 -13.24
C ASP A 15 3.52 -2.26 -13.23
N PHE A 16 2.54 -3.11 -12.98
CA PHE A 16 2.74 -4.56 -13.08
C PHE A 16 3.11 -5.01 -14.50
N PHE A 17 2.49 -4.41 -15.53
CA PHE A 17 2.74 -4.78 -16.93
C PHE A 17 4.08 -4.30 -17.44
N ASP A 18 4.50 -3.08 -17.12
CA ASP A 18 5.79 -2.55 -17.61
C ASP A 18 6.98 -3.28 -16.98
N GLY A 19 6.93 -3.60 -15.68
CA GLY A 19 7.91 -4.46 -15.02
C GLY A 19 7.98 -5.87 -15.63
N LEU A 20 6.83 -6.44 -16.01
CA LEU A 20 6.77 -7.75 -16.67
C LEU A 20 7.34 -7.70 -18.09
N LEU A 21 6.99 -6.66 -18.86
CA LEU A 21 7.51 -6.45 -20.21
C LEU A 21 9.03 -6.23 -20.20
N ALA A 22 9.55 -5.37 -19.31
CA ALA A 22 10.97 -5.09 -19.19
C ALA A 22 11.79 -6.37 -18.92
N ARG A 23 11.27 -7.26 -18.07
CA ARG A 23 11.88 -8.58 -17.79
C ARG A 23 11.83 -9.49 -19.01
N LYS A 24 10.69 -9.57 -19.71
CA LYS A 24 10.50 -10.45 -20.88
C LYS A 24 11.38 -10.03 -22.06
N LEU A 25 11.57 -8.72 -22.23
CA LEU A 25 12.37 -8.14 -23.33
C LEU A 25 13.87 -8.02 -22.98
N ASN A 26 14.27 -8.34 -21.73
CA ASN A 26 15.65 -8.19 -21.24
C ASN A 26 16.21 -6.75 -21.42
N VAL A 27 15.38 -5.73 -21.31
CA VAL A 27 15.74 -4.30 -21.43
C VAL A 27 15.82 -3.58 -20.09
N GLN A 28 16.09 -4.32 -19.02
CA GLN A 28 16.20 -3.74 -17.68
C GLN A 28 17.42 -2.83 -17.60
N THR A 29 17.21 -1.59 -17.17
CA THR A 29 18.27 -0.60 -16.94
C THR A 29 18.24 -0.12 -15.49
N ALA A 30 19.40 0.33 -14.97
CA ALA A 30 19.47 0.91 -13.63
C ALA A 30 18.56 2.16 -13.50
N LEU A 31 18.47 2.97 -14.55
CA LEU A 31 17.58 4.13 -14.59
C LEU A 31 16.10 3.71 -14.57
N GLY A 32 15.73 2.68 -15.36
CA GLY A 32 14.36 2.15 -15.38
C GLY A 32 13.92 1.67 -14.01
N LEU A 33 14.76 0.98 -13.26
CA LEU A 33 14.48 0.54 -11.89
C LEU A 33 14.23 1.72 -10.94
N GLN A 34 14.96 2.82 -11.08
CA GLN A 34 14.75 3.99 -10.24
C GLN A 34 13.48 4.74 -10.61
N LEU A 35 13.15 4.84 -11.90
CA LEU A 35 11.92 5.46 -12.38
C LEU A 35 10.67 4.67 -11.94
N ASP A 36 10.72 3.33 -11.99
CA ASP A 36 9.70 2.42 -11.48
C ASP A 36 9.44 2.69 -9.99
N SER A 37 10.49 2.73 -9.17
CA SER A 37 10.35 3.06 -7.74
C SER A 37 9.81 4.46 -7.47
N LEU A 38 10.13 5.45 -8.30
CA LEU A 38 9.57 6.80 -8.19
C LEU A 38 8.09 6.83 -8.58
N ALA A 39 7.69 6.10 -9.62
CA ALA A 39 6.29 5.94 -10.02
C ALA A 39 5.49 5.25 -8.90
N ASP A 40 6.04 4.17 -8.33
CA ASP A 40 5.47 3.47 -7.17
C ASP A 40 5.34 4.40 -5.96
N MET A 41 6.32 5.26 -5.73
CA MET A 41 6.26 6.23 -4.64
C MET A 41 5.08 7.20 -4.81
N VAL A 42 4.76 7.62 -6.03
CA VAL A 42 3.62 8.50 -6.29
C VAL A 42 2.31 7.73 -6.14
N THR A 43 2.14 6.61 -6.83
CA THR A 43 0.90 5.84 -6.86
C THR A 43 0.60 5.14 -5.54
N SER A 44 1.61 4.53 -4.95
CA SER A 44 1.46 3.66 -3.77
C SER A 44 2.00 4.27 -2.47
N GLY A 45 2.57 5.47 -2.51
CA GLY A 45 3.05 6.19 -1.33
C GLY A 45 2.32 7.52 -1.11
N VAL A 46 2.32 8.42 -2.10
CA VAL A 46 1.72 9.76 -1.96
C VAL A 46 0.19 9.68 -1.93
N VAL A 47 -0.42 8.93 -2.84
CA VAL A 47 -1.89 8.86 -2.93
C VAL A 47 -2.54 8.35 -1.66
N PRO A 48 -2.14 7.20 -1.06
CA PRO A 48 -2.74 6.74 0.20
C PRO A 48 -2.51 7.72 1.35
N GLY A 49 -1.36 8.42 1.40
CA GLY A 49 -1.11 9.48 2.37
C GLY A 49 -2.08 10.64 2.22
N LEU A 50 -2.36 11.10 1.00
CA LEU A 50 -3.34 12.14 0.71
C LEU A 50 -4.78 11.71 1.02
N VAL A 51 -5.12 10.45 0.79
CA VAL A 51 -6.42 9.88 1.16
C VAL A 51 -6.61 9.92 2.68
N LEU A 52 -5.61 9.48 3.45
CA LEU A 52 -5.65 9.55 4.91
C LEU A 52 -5.67 10.99 5.42
N PHE A 53 -4.89 11.89 4.81
CA PHE A 53 -4.94 13.32 5.11
C PHE A 53 -6.36 13.87 4.96
N HIS A 54 -7.03 13.55 3.87
CA HIS A 54 -8.40 13.99 3.62
C HIS A 54 -9.40 13.36 4.61
N LEU A 55 -9.31 12.05 4.87
CA LEU A 55 -10.18 11.36 5.82
C LEU A 55 -10.01 11.87 7.25
N LEU A 56 -8.76 12.11 7.68
CA LEU A 56 -8.48 12.70 8.99
C LEU A 56 -9.00 14.14 9.10
N GLY A 57 -8.96 14.90 8.00
CA GLY A 57 -9.56 16.22 7.92
C GLY A 57 -11.09 16.17 8.12
N LEU A 58 -11.77 15.20 7.49
CA LEU A 58 -13.21 14.99 7.66
C LEU A 58 -13.57 14.48 9.07
N ALA A 59 -12.69 13.68 9.68
CA ALA A 59 -12.90 13.08 11.00
C ALA A 59 -12.52 14.02 12.15
N SER A 60 -11.84 15.14 11.88
CA SER A 60 -11.38 16.08 12.91
C SER A 60 -12.57 16.78 13.58
N PRO A 61 -12.69 16.69 14.92
CA PRO A 61 -13.73 17.43 15.63
C PRO A 61 -13.47 18.95 15.58
N PRO A 62 -14.52 19.79 15.62
CA PRO A 62 -14.39 21.26 15.56
C PRO A 62 -13.44 21.84 16.61
N SER A 63 -13.34 21.18 17.77
CA SER A 63 -12.42 21.58 18.85
C SER A 63 -10.93 21.42 18.51
N TRP A 64 -10.58 20.68 17.45
CA TRP A 64 -9.22 20.42 17.01
C TRP A 64 -8.82 21.25 15.78
N GLU A 65 -9.76 22.04 15.24
CA GLU A 65 -9.50 22.95 14.11
C GLU A 65 -8.45 24.02 14.45
N THR A 66 -8.30 24.36 15.73
CA THR A 66 -7.29 25.35 16.19
C THR A 66 -5.85 24.88 16.05
N THR A 67 -5.59 23.59 15.99
CA THR A 67 -4.23 23.05 15.81
C THR A 67 -3.94 22.53 14.41
N GLY A 68 -4.96 22.17 13.61
CA GLY A 68 -4.86 21.81 12.18
C GLY A 68 -3.86 20.72 11.80
N LEU A 69 -3.17 20.10 12.79
CA LEU A 69 -2.06 19.18 12.56
C LEU A 69 -2.48 17.73 12.37
N LEU A 70 -3.67 17.34 12.84
CA LEU A 70 -4.12 15.97 12.78
C LEU A 70 -4.16 15.36 11.37
N PRO A 71 -4.64 16.06 10.33
CA PRO A 71 -4.65 15.53 8.96
C PRO A 71 -3.25 15.17 8.45
N TYR A 72 -2.23 15.95 8.86
CA TYR A 72 -0.85 15.70 8.41
C TYR A 72 -0.27 14.36 8.89
N PHE A 73 -0.85 13.76 9.94
CA PHE A 73 -0.50 12.40 10.35
C PHE A 73 -0.67 11.38 9.23
N GLY A 74 -1.66 11.56 8.35
CA GLY A 74 -1.86 10.70 7.19
C GLY A 74 -0.65 10.63 6.25
N LEU A 75 0.13 11.71 6.16
CA LEU A 75 1.33 11.78 5.33
C LEU A 75 2.50 10.94 5.87
N LEU A 76 2.43 10.44 7.11
CA LEU A 76 3.43 9.51 7.65
C LEU A 76 3.49 8.22 6.83
N VAL A 77 2.37 7.78 6.26
CA VAL A 77 2.34 6.61 5.35
C VAL A 77 3.18 6.88 4.10
N THR A 78 3.15 8.09 3.58
CA THR A 78 4.01 8.51 2.45
C THR A 78 5.49 8.37 2.81
N LEU A 79 5.90 8.88 3.99
CA LEU A 79 7.29 8.77 4.46
C LEU A 79 7.70 7.32 4.71
N ALA A 80 6.82 6.52 5.32
CA ALA A 80 7.07 5.10 5.56
C ALA A 80 7.22 4.31 4.24
N SER A 81 6.40 4.65 3.22
CA SER A 81 6.49 4.05 1.88
C SER A 81 7.80 4.45 1.18
N ALA A 82 8.21 5.72 1.28
CA ALA A 82 9.49 6.19 0.73
C ALA A 82 10.68 5.44 1.33
N TYR A 83 10.71 5.33 2.66
CA TYR A 83 11.77 4.59 3.36
C TYR A 83 11.81 3.12 2.93
N ARG A 84 10.63 2.48 2.83
CA ARG A 84 10.51 1.10 2.39
C ARG A 84 11.04 0.89 0.97
N LEU A 85 10.64 1.74 0.01
CA LEU A 85 11.08 1.63 -1.39
C LEU A 85 12.59 1.89 -1.52
N ALA A 86 13.13 2.87 -0.78
CA ALA A 86 14.56 3.14 -0.74
C ALA A 86 15.33 1.95 -0.18
N ASN A 87 14.87 1.36 0.92
CA ASN A 87 15.49 0.19 1.53
C ASN A 87 15.42 -1.03 0.61
N PHE A 88 14.31 -1.19 -0.11
CA PHE A 88 14.13 -2.24 -1.11
C PHE A 88 15.17 -2.14 -2.23
N ASN A 89 15.45 -0.95 -2.74
CA ASN A 89 16.41 -0.74 -3.83
C ASN A 89 17.87 -0.96 -3.41
N VAL A 90 18.20 -0.79 -2.13
CA VAL A 90 19.57 -0.96 -1.61
C VAL A 90 19.83 -2.39 -1.13
N SER A 91 18.79 -3.12 -0.70
CA SER A 91 18.97 -4.46 -0.13
C SER A 91 19.20 -5.52 -1.21
N THR A 92 20.35 -6.21 -1.13
CA THR A 92 20.71 -7.33 -2.02
C THR A 92 20.11 -8.67 -1.57
N GLU A 93 19.53 -8.75 -0.37
CA GLU A 93 19.07 -10.01 0.25
C GLU A 93 17.66 -10.46 -0.16
N GLN A 94 16.98 -9.74 -1.05
CA GLN A 94 15.54 -9.97 -1.32
C GLN A 94 15.24 -10.98 -2.43
N SER A 95 16.14 -11.92 -2.70
CA SER A 95 15.89 -12.92 -3.74
C SER A 95 14.79 -13.94 -3.41
N ASP A 96 14.49 -14.19 -2.13
CA ASP A 96 13.65 -15.34 -1.71
C ASP A 96 12.42 -15.01 -0.84
N ALA A 97 12.31 -13.83 -0.24
CA ALA A 97 11.14 -13.43 0.57
C ALA A 97 10.90 -11.92 0.52
N PHE A 98 9.64 -11.51 0.44
CA PHE A 98 9.26 -10.09 0.64
C PHE A 98 9.30 -9.77 2.14
N ILE A 99 10.04 -8.73 2.51
CA ILE A 99 10.07 -8.20 3.86
C ILE A 99 9.08 -7.03 3.94
N GLY A 100 8.16 -7.10 4.90
CA GLY A 100 7.11 -6.10 5.11
C GLY A 100 5.96 -6.13 4.11
N LEU A 101 4.88 -5.38 4.42
CA LEU A 101 3.69 -5.29 3.58
C LEU A 101 4.01 -4.60 2.24
N PRO A 102 3.65 -5.15 1.07
CA PRO A 102 3.82 -4.47 -0.22
C PRO A 102 3.11 -3.11 -0.26
N THR A 103 3.77 -2.07 -0.81
CA THR A 103 3.18 -0.73 -0.93
C THR A 103 1.86 -0.72 -1.68
N PRO A 104 1.67 -1.45 -2.82
CA PRO A 104 0.37 -1.52 -3.49
C PRO A 104 -0.74 -2.14 -2.64
N ALA A 105 -0.41 -3.15 -1.83
CA ALA A 105 -1.41 -3.80 -0.96
C ALA A 105 -1.90 -2.84 0.14
N ASN A 106 -0.99 -2.08 0.77
CA ASN A 106 -1.35 -1.04 1.73
C ASN A 106 -2.19 0.06 1.08
N THR A 107 -1.87 0.44 -0.15
CA THR A 107 -2.62 1.43 -0.93
C THR A 107 -4.05 0.98 -1.19
N LEU A 108 -4.25 -0.25 -1.64
CA LEU A 108 -5.58 -0.82 -1.88
C LEU A 108 -6.42 -0.85 -0.59
N LEU A 109 -5.80 -1.19 0.56
CA LEU A 109 -6.47 -1.15 1.86
C LEU A 109 -6.92 0.27 2.20
N ILE A 110 -6.07 1.28 2.06
CA ILE A 110 -6.40 2.65 2.41
C ILE A 110 -7.46 3.23 1.45
N ILE A 111 -7.36 2.96 0.15
CA ILE A 111 -8.32 3.44 -0.85
C ILE A 111 -9.68 2.77 -0.72
N SER A 112 -9.75 1.57 -0.15
CA SER A 112 -11.03 0.91 0.11
C SER A 112 -11.91 1.69 1.10
N LEU A 113 -11.32 2.45 2.04
CA LEU A 113 -12.08 3.21 3.04
C LEU A 113 -13.01 4.27 2.43
N PRO A 114 -12.54 5.20 1.57
CA PRO A 114 -13.43 6.16 0.94
C PRO A 114 -14.44 5.51 -0.02
N LEU A 115 -14.12 4.36 -0.63
CA LEU A 115 -15.09 3.60 -1.42
C LEU A 115 -16.20 3.03 -0.54
N LEU A 116 -15.86 2.47 0.62
CA LEU A 116 -16.85 2.00 1.59
C LEU A 116 -17.76 3.13 2.04
N LEU A 117 -17.22 4.32 2.35
CA LEU A 117 -18.02 5.50 2.70
C LEU A 117 -18.99 5.94 1.60
N GLU A 118 -18.61 5.74 0.34
CA GLU A 118 -19.41 6.19 -0.80
C GLU A 118 -20.50 5.19 -1.22
N TYR A 119 -20.23 3.88 -1.09
CA TYR A 119 -21.14 2.84 -1.55
C TYR A 119 -21.97 2.21 -0.44
N GLN A 120 -21.50 2.26 0.79
CA GLN A 120 -22.16 1.62 1.92
C GLN A 120 -22.87 2.66 2.79
N ASN A 121 -24.20 2.79 2.61
CA ASN A 121 -25.06 3.72 3.37
C ASN A 121 -25.33 3.22 4.81
N SER A 122 -24.31 2.71 5.50
CA SER A 122 -24.41 2.25 6.89
C SER A 122 -23.83 3.29 7.84
N ALA A 123 -24.67 3.81 8.74
CA ALA A 123 -24.22 4.78 9.76
C ALA A 123 -23.09 4.19 10.64
N ALA A 124 -23.12 2.90 10.94
CA ALA A 124 -22.08 2.24 11.72
C ALA A 124 -20.71 2.29 11.02
N VAL A 125 -20.67 1.99 9.71
CA VAL A 125 -19.42 2.03 8.92
C VAL A 125 -18.88 3.46 8.84
N THR A 126 -19.75 4.45 8.62
CA THR A 126 -19.34 5.86 8.59
C THR A 126 -18.76 6.30 9.93
N THR A 127 -19.40 5.93 11.04
CA THR A 127 -18.91 6.28 12.39
C THR A 127 -17.55 5.64 12.70
N ILE A 128 -17.32 4.40 12.26
CA ILE A 128 -16.02 3.72 12.47
C ILE A 128 -14.94 4.37 11.61
N ILE A 129 -15.17 4.55 10.30
CA ILE A 129 -14.17 5.06 9.37
C ILE A 129 -13.82 6.52 9.66
N LEU A 130 -14.81 7.36 10.01
CA LEU A 130 -14.60 8.77 10.37
C LEU A 130 -14.24 8.96 11.85
N ASN A 131 -13.86 7.90 12.56
CA ASN A 131 -13.29 8.03 13.89
C ASN A 131 -11.81 8.42 13.77
N PRO A 132 -11.37 9.59 14.33
CA PRO A 132 -9.98 10.03 14.21
C PRO A 132 -9.00 9.05 14.84
N TRP A 133 -9.35 8.40 15.94
CA TRP A 133 -8.50 7.40 16.60
C TRP A 133 -8.32 6.14 15.76
N PHE A 134 -9.37 5.71 15.04
CA PHE A 134 -9.29 4.60 14.09
C PHE A 134 -8.31 4.93 12.94
N LEU A 135 -8.43 6.12 12.35
CA LEU A 135 -7.56 6.55 11.25
C LEU A 135 -6.10 6.73 11.69
N VAL A 136 -5.87 7.30 12.88
CA VAL A 136 -4.51 7.41 13.46
C VAL A 136 -3.93 6.03 13.72
N GLY A 137 -4.70 5.13 14.35
CA GLY A 137 -4.30 3.74 14.58
C GLY A 137 -3.96 3.00 13.30
N LEU A 138 -4.79 3.16 12.25
CA LEU A 138 -4.54 2.59 10.93
C LEU A 138 -3.28 3.16 10.28
N THR A 139 -3.03 4.47 10.41
CA THR A 139 -1.82 5.13 9.90
C THR A 139 -0.56 4.55 10.56
N VAL A 140 -0.56 4.45 11.90
CA VAL A 140 0.56 3.87 12.65
C VAL A 140 0.78 2.40 12.30
N LEU A 141 -0.30 1.63 12.23
CA LEU A 141 -0.26 0.21 11.83
C LEU A 141 0.31 0.05 10.42
N SER A 142 -0.14 0.87 9.45
CA SER A 142 0.39 0.86 8.08
C SER A 142 1.88 1.19 8.06
N CYS A 143 2.33 2.23 8.75
CA CYS A 143 3.75 2.59 8.85
C CYS A 143 4.59 1.45 9.43
N TYR A 144 4.09 0.80 10.47
CA TYR A 144 4.74 -0.35 11.07
C TYR A 144 4.81 -1.54 10.11
N LEU A 145 3.68 -1.95 9.52
CA LEU A 145 3.61 -3.11 8.64
C LEU A 145 4.43 -2.94 7.35
N LEU A 146 4.49 -1.74 6.79
CA LEU A 146 5.33 -1.42 5.63
C LEU A 146 6.81 -1.71 5.90
N ASN A 147 7.29 -1.44 7.11
CA ASN A 147 8.70 -1.52 7.48
C ASN A 147 9.03 -2.66 8.47
N ALA A 148 8.02 -3.45 8.85
CA ALA A 148 8.20 -4.57 9.76
C ALA A 148 9.09 -5.66 9.15
N PRO A 149 9.99 -6.30 9.92
CA PRO A 149 10.84 -7.38 9.44
C PRO A 149 10.06 -8.71 9.30
N VAL A 150 8.80 -8.63 8.86
CA VAL A 150 7.95 -9.80 8.66
C VAL A 150 8.22 -10.38 7.28
N LYS A 151 8.72 -11.59 7.24
CA LYS A 151 8.91 -12.34 5.98
C LYS A 151 7.55 -12.81 5.48
N LEU A 152 7.00 -12.15 4.48
CA LEU A 152 5.81 -12.62 3.80
C LEU A 152 6.17 -13.75 2.84
N ILE A 153 5.34 -14.80 2.83
CA ILE A 153 5.51 -15.93 1.93
C ILE A 153 5.31 -15.41 0.49
N ALA A 154 6.40 -15.33 -0.26
CA ALA A 154 6.32 -15.03 -1.68
C ALA A 154 5.61 -16.21 -2.38
N LEU A 155 4.51 -15.92 -3.10
CA LEU A 155 3.83 -16.91 -3.98
C LEU A 155 4.68 -17.23 -5.23
N LYS A 156 6.01 -17.15 -5.12
CA LYS A 156 6.94 -17.43 -6.20
C LYS A 156 7.20 -18.93 -6.25
N PHE A 157 6.56 -19.61 -7.19
CA PHE A 157 6.81 -21.05 -7.43
C PHE A 157 8.17 -21.21 -8.10
N LYS A 158 9.16 -21.76 -7.37
CA LYS A 158 10.46 -22.14 -7.94
C LYS A 158 10.40 -23.51 -8.64
N THR A 159 9.51 -24.38 -8.19
CA THR A 159 9.26 -25.71 -8.74
C THR A 159 7.77 -26.02 -8.63
N TRP A 160 7.23 -26.81 -9.57
CA TRP A 160 5.82 -27.23 -9.56
C TRP A 160 5.57 -28.45 -8.62
N ASP A 161 6.51 -28.76 -7.74
CA ASP A 161 6.40 -29.88 -6.83
C ASP A 161 5.46 -29.57 -5.66
N PHE A 162 4.44 -30.42 -5.47
CA PHE A 162 3.38 -30.21 -4.48
C PHE A 162 3.90 -30.26 -3.03
N LYS A 163 4.89 -31.12 -2.74
CA LYS A 163 5.46 -31.24 -1.38
C LYS A 163 6.20 -29.98 -0.94
N THR A 164 6.94 -29.35 -1.84
CA THR A 164 7.74 -28.15 -1.57
C THR A 164 6.87 -26.89 -1.48
N ASN A 165 5.68 -26.91 -2.10
CA ASN A 165 4.79 -25.76 -2.18
C ASN A 165 3.46 -25.95 -1.41
N ALA A 166 3.35 -26.96 -0.54
CA ALA A 166 2.10 -27.29 0.17
C ALA A 166 1.49 -26.06 0.91
N ASN A 167 2.30 -25.27 1.61
CA ASN A 167 1.84 -24.07 2.32
C ASN A 167 1.34 -22.97 1.36
N ARG A 168 1.88 -22.90 0.15
CA ARG A 168 1.46 -21.93 -0.88
C ARG A 168 0.14 -22.32 -1.54
N TYR A 169 -0.03 -23.62 -1.82
CA TYR A 169 -1.30 -24.17 -2.30
C TYR A 169 -2.41 -24.04 -1.24
N LEU A 170 -2.09 -24.28 0.03
CA LEU A 170 -3.03 -24.10 1.13
C LEU A 170 -3.51 -22.63 1.22
N LEU A 171 -2.60 -21.67 1.09
CA LEU A 171 -2.96 -20.24 1.06
C LEU A 171 -3.88 -19.87 -0.12
N ILE A 172 -3.62 -20.44 -1.31
CA ILE A 172 -4.46 -20.18 -2.50
C ILE A 172 -5.86 -20.79 -2.33
N ILE A 173 -5.98 -21.93 -1.66
CA ILE A 173 -7.27 -22.61 -1.44
C ILE A 173 -8.10 -21.89 -0.35
N LEU A 174 -7.42 -21.26 0.63
CA LEU A 174 -8.06 -20.57 1.75
C LEU A 174 -8.36 -19.08 1.46
N SER A 175 -7.86 -18.54 0.36
CA SER A 175 -8.08 -17.17 -0.12
C SER A 175 -9.28 -17.08 -1.05
#